data_60741f21503214cca12367b29396c176
#
_entry.id   60741f21503214cca12367b29396c176
#
_cell.length_a   1.000
_cell.length_b   1.000
_cell.length_c   1.000
_cell.angle_alpha   90.00
_cell.angle_beta   90.00
_cell.angle_gamma   90.00
#
_symmetry.space_group_name_H-M   'P 1'
#
loop_
_entity.id
_entity.type
_entity.pdbx_description
1 polymer ?
#
loop_
_entity_poly.entity_id
_entity_poly.type
_entity_poly.pdbx_seq_one_letter_code
_entity_poly.pdbx_strand_id
1 'polypeptide(L)'
;MKKAVVLGKGDLAIKVGEWLLQSEEYELTAVVPVIPEPVWTNSLAEWCKTKNVPIVSSGHYKDLDFTPDFAMSVFYDKIFKKDFIDSCGKI
;
A
#
# COMPACT_ATOMS: atom_id res chain seq x y z
N MET A 1 -13.42 -8.94 6.96
CA MET A 1 -12.35 -7.97 7.32
C MET A 1 -12.36 -6.79 6.35
N LYS A 2 -12.00 -5.64 6.83
CA LYS A 2 -11.88 -4.46 5.98
C LYS A 2 -10.63 -4.55 5.13
N LYS A 3 -10.72 -4.14 3.87
CA LYS A 3 -9.60 -4.17 2.94
C LYS A 3 -8.71 -2.96 3.14
N ALA A 4 -7.42 -3.20 3.34
CA ALA A 4 -6.42 -2.16 3.53
C ALA A 4 -5.37 -2.21 2.43
N VAL A 5 -4.81 -1.06 2.09
CA VAL A 5 -3.73 -0.94 1.13
C VAL A 5 -2.67 0.01 1.68
N VAL A 6 -1.40 -0.32 1.42
CA VAL A 6 -0.27 0.55 1.76
C VAL A 6 0.32 1.09 0.46
N LEU A 7 0.51 2.40 0.44
CA LEU A 7 1.08 3.08 -0.72
C LEU A 7 2.32 3.84 -0.25
N GLY A 8 3.47 3.57 -0.83
CA GLY A 8 4.66 4.28 -0.42
C GLY A 8 5.96 3.53 -0.63
N LYS A 9 6.91 3.81 0.25
CA LYS A 9 8.27 3.27 0.14
C LYS A 9 8.96 3.20 1.49
N GLY A 10 10.00 2.36 1.56
CA GLY A 10 10.94 2.34 2.67
C GLY A 10 10.47 1.57 3.90
N ASP A 11 11.29 1.66 4.95
CA ASP A 11 11.09 0.86 6.17
C ASP A 11 9.79 1.18 6.89
N LEU A 12 9.37 2.45 6.87
CA LEU A 12 8.14 2.82 7.55
C LEU A 12 6.92 2.19 6.88
N ALA A 13 6.91 2.15 5.55
CA ALA A 13 5.85 1.47 4.81
C ALA A 13 5.81 -0.02 5.14
N ILE A 14 6.98 -0.64 5.26
CA ILE A 14 7.11 -2.05 5.65
C ILE A 14 6.53 -2.28 7.05
N LYS A 15 6.84 -1.39 7.99
CA LYS A 15 6.32 -1.51 9.36
C LYS A 15 4.81 -1.38 9.41
N VAL A 16 4.25 -0.47 8.63
CA VAL A 16 2.79 -0.32 8.53
C VAL A 16 2.17 -1.60 7.94
N GLY A 17 2.79 -2.16 6.90
CA GLY A 17 2.35 -3.42 6.32
C GLY A 17 2.36 -4.56 7.33
N GLU A 18 3.42 -4.67 8.13
CA GLU A 18 3.52 -5.69 9.16
C GLU A 18 2.43 -5.52 10.23
N TRP A 19 2.16 -4.29 10.63
CA TRP A 19 1.08 -4.01 11.57
C TRP A 19 -0.27 -4.46 11.01
N LEU A 20 -0.53 -4.18 9.73
CA LEU A 20 -1.78 -4.58 9.09
C LEU A 20 -1.91 -6.10 8.97
N LEU A 21 -0.80 -6.79 8.71
CA LEU A 21 -0.81 -8.26 8.66
C LEU A 21 -1.17 -8.90 10.00
N GLN A 22 -0.89 -8.21 11.09
CA GLN A 22 -1.20 -8.68 12.45
C GLN A 22 -2.57 -8.20 12.93
N SER A 23 -3.22 -7.31 12.17
CA SER A 23 -4.50 -6.75 12.57
C SER A 23 -5.62 -7.76 12.42
N GLU A 24 -6.54 -7.80 13.39
CA GLU A 24 -7.75 -8.61 13.30
C GLU A 24 -8.88 -7.89 12.59
N GLU A 25 -8.76 -6.57 12.43
CA GLU A 25 -9.80 -5.73 11.83
C GLU A 25 -9.56 -5.50 10.34
N TYR A 26 -8.30 -5.40 9.92
CA TYR A 26 -7.93 -5.09 8.54
C TYR A 26 -7.19 -6.25 7.90
N GLU A 27 -7.45 -6.43 6.60
CA GLU A 27 -6.70 -7.36 5.76
C GLU A 27 -5.83 -6.54 4.80
N LEU A 28 -4.52 -6.77 4.82
CA LEU A 28 -3.63 -6.12 3.86
C LEU A 28 -3.84 -6.77 2.49
N THR A 29 -4.66 -6.13 1.66
CA THR A 29 -5.11 -6.72 0.40
C THR A 29 -4.13 -6.46 -0.74
N ALA A 30 -3.44 -5.33 -0.72
CA ALA A 30 -2.47 -4.98 -1.77
C ALA A 30 -1.52 -3.89 -1.28
N VAL A 31 -0.40 -3.75 -2.00
CA VAL A 31 0.59 -2.69 -1.77
C VAL A 31 0.87 -2.00 -3.09
N VAL A 32 0.92 -0.67 -3.06
CA VAL A 32 1.30 0.14 -4.21
C VAL A 32 2.65 0.81 -3.90
N PRO A 33 3.77 0.22 -4.37
CA PRO A 33 5.09 0.80 -4.10
C PRO A 33 5.36 2.02 -4.97
N VAL A 34 6.29 2.86 -4.54
CA VAL A 34 6.84 3.93 -5.39
C VAL A 34 7.75 3.28 -6.43
N ILE A 35 7.53 3.56 -7.70
CA ILE A 35 8.33 2.97 -8.79
C ILE A 35 9.04 4.11 -9.53
N PRO A 36 10.37 4.04 -9.70
CA PRO A 36 11.29 3.05 -9.12
C PRO A 36 11.49 3.26 -7.62
N GLU A 37 11.74 2.17 -6.91
CA GLU A 37 12.01 2.27 -5.48
C GLU A 37 13.42 2.83 -5.23
N PRO A 38 13.62 3.63 -4.16
CA PRO A 38 14.95 4.09 -3.82
C PRO A 38 15.89 2.92 -3.50
N VAL A 39 17.14 3.00 -3.98
CA VAL A 39 18.11 1.93 -3.74
C VAL A 39 18.72 1.98 -2.33
N TRP A 40 18.55 3.09 -1.64
CA TRP A 40 19.14 3.31 -0.31
C TRP A 40 18.22 2.90 0.85
N THR A 41 17.04 2.39 0.52
CA THR A 41 16.09 1.88 1.54
C THR A 41 15.76 0.42 1.24
N ASN A 42 15.19 -0.26 2.23
CA ASN A 42 14.66 -1.60 1.99
C ASN A 42 13.49 -1.55 1.00
N SER A 43 13.42 -2.55 0.13
CA SER A 43 12.41 -2.61 -0.90
C SER A 43 11.08 -3.09 -0.33
N LEU A 44 10.04 -2.26 -0.46
CA LEU A 44 8.68 -2.64 -0.10
C LEU A 44 8.19 -3.78 -0.99
N ALA A 45 8.53 -3.76 -2.27
CA ALA A 45 8.15 -4.81 -3.21
C ALA A 45 8.76 -6.17 -2.82
N GLU A 46 10.03 -6.18 -2.43
CA GLU A 46 10.69 -7.41 -1.97
C GLU A 46 10.05 -7.95 -0.69
N TRP A 47 9.73 -7.07 0.25
CA TRP A 47 9.02 -7.44 1.47
C TRP A 47 7.67 -8.11 1.13
N CYS A 48 6.93 -7.54 0.18
CA CYS A 48 5.65 -8.11 -0.25
C CYS A 48 5.82 -9.52 -0.81
N LYS A 49 6.88 -9.76 -1.57
CA LYS A 49 7.16 -11.09 -2.11
C LYS A 49 7.38 -12.11 -1.00
N THR A 50 8.08 -11.72 0.06
CA THR A 50 8.34 -12.62 1.19
C THR A 50 7.07 -12.91 2.00
N LYS A 51 6.08 -12.02 1.97
CA LYS A 51 4.84 -12.16 2.73
C LYS A 51 3.65 -12.58 1.85
N ASN A 52 3.87 -12.81 0.56
CA ASN A 52 2.81 -13.16 -0.38
C ASN A 52 1.70 -12.12 -0.46
N VAL A 53 2.07 -10.84 -0.37
CA VAL A 53 1.13 -9.72 -0.49
C VAL A 53 1.07 -9.27 -1.95
N PRO A 54 -0.12 -9.12 -2.55
CA PRO A 54 -0.23 -8.61 -3.92
C PRO A 54 0.37 -7.22 -4.07
N ILE A 55 1.04 -6.98 -5.20
CA ILE A 55 1.70 -5.71 -5.50
C ILE A 55 1.10 -5.12 -6.76
N VAL A 56 0.82 -3.81 -6.74
CA VAL A 56 0.49 -3.06 -7.94
C VAL A 56 1.82 -2.64 -8.58
N SER A 57 2.28 -3.43 -9.54
CA SER A 57 3.63 -3.29 -10.10
C SER A 57 3.85 -2.00 -10.90
N SER A 58 2.77 -1.36 -11.36
CA SER A 58 2.87 -0.06 -12.04
C SER A 58 3.24 1.08 -11.07
N GLY A 59 3.02 0.88 -9.76
CA GLY A 59 3.24 1.92 -8.77
C GLY A 59 2.16 3.00 -8.76
N HIS A 60 1.06 2.80 -9.45
CA HIS A 60 -0.02 3.78 -9.53
C HIS A 60 -1.28 3.27 -8.85
N TYR A 61 -1.81 4.05 -7.90
CA TYR A 61 -3.00 3.64 -7.13
C TYR A 61 -4.24 3.39 -7.99
N LYS A 62 -4.32 4.00 -9.17
CA LYS A 62 -5.44 3.80 -10.09
C LYS A 62 -5.53 2.38 -10.64
N ASP A 63 -4.44 1.63 -10.57
CA ASP A 63 -4.39 0.26 -11.06
C ASP A 63 -4.87 -0.76 -10.02
N LEU A 64 -5.30 -0.30 -8.85
CA LEU A 64 -6.00 -1.15 -7.89
C LEU A 64 -7.31 -1.63 -8.52
N ASP A 65 -7.59 -2.92 -8.39
CA ASP A 65 -8.79 -3.53 -8.95
C ASP A 65 -9.94 -3.59 -7.94
N PHE A 66 -9.81 -2.89 -6.82
CA PHE A 66 -10.83 -2.81 -5.79
C PHE A 66 -10.77 -1.46 -5.10
N THR A 67 -11.82 -1.13 -4.35
CA THR A 67 -11.87 0.08 -3.52
C THR A 67 -11.49 -0.30 -2.09
N PRO A 68 -10.38 0.22 -1.55
CA PRO A 68 -9.99 -0.11 -0.18
C PRO A 68 -10.87 0.60 0.85
N ASP A 69 -11.07 -0.05 1.99
CA ASP A 69 -11.72 0.57 3.14
C ASP A 69 -10.77 1.50 3.90
N PHE A 70 -9.47 1.23 3.80
CA PHE A 70 -8.43 2.00 4.46
C PHE A 70 -7.19 2.02 3.58
N ALA A 71 -6.64 3.20 3.37
CA ALA A 71 -5.40 3.38 2.62
C ALA A 71 -4.40 4.16 3.47
N MET A 72 -3.19 3.62 3.61
CA MET A 72 -2.12 4.28 4.36
C MET A 72 -1.05 4.73 3.37
N SER A 73 -0.90 6.05 3.23
CA SER A 73 0.12 6.65 2.37
C SER A 73 1.37 6.96 3.18
N VAL A 74 2.51 6.36 2.78
CA VAL A 74 3.80 6.52 3.47
C VAL A 74 4.83 6.95 2.44
N PHE A 75 5.03 8.26 2.31
CA PHE A 75 5.95 8.84 1.32
C PHE A 75 5.63 8.43 -0.11
N TYR A 76 4.34 8.30 -0.42
CA TYR A 76 3.89 7.99 -1.76
C TYR A 76 4.06 9.23 -2.66
N ASP A 77 4.52 9.02 -3.90
CA ASP A 77 4.89 10.11 -4.80
C ASP A 77 3.77 10.60 -5.73
N LYS A 78 2.58 10.01 -5.63
CA LYS A 78 1.44 10.38 -6.47
C LYS A 78 0.44 11.21 -5.67
N ILE A 79 -0.24 12.13 -6.34
CA ILE A 79 -1.33 12.90 -5.75
C ILE A 79 -2.62 12.12 -5.99
N PHE A 80 -3.37 11.87 -4.93
CA PHE A 80 -4.66 11.19 -5.04
C PHE A 80 -5.70 12.11 -5.63
N LYS A 81 -6.48 11.59 -6.57
CA LYS A 81 -7.62 12.32 -7.09
C LYS A 81 -8.78 12.24 -6.11
N LYS A 82 -9.66 13.24 -6.14
CA LYS A 82 -10.80 13.31 -5.25
C LYS A 82 -11.67 12.06 -5.30
N ASP A 83 -11.88 11.51 -6.50
CA ASP A 83 -12.68 10.29 -6.65
C ASP A 83 -12.13 9.13 -5.85
N PHE A 84 -10.81 8.96 -5.83
CA PHE A 84 -10.18 7.92 -5.05
C PHE A 84 -10.35 8.18 -3.55
N ILE A 85 -10.14 9.42 -3.12
CA ILE A 85 -10.28 9.82 -1.71
C ILE A 85 -11.72 9.57 -1.24
N ASP A 86 -12.69 9.96 -2.05
CA ASP A 86 -14.11 9.82 -1.71
C ASP A 86 -14.55 8.36 -1.66
N SER A 87 -13.92 7.50 -2.48
CA SER A 87 -14.29 6.08 -2.54
C SER A 87 -13.67 5.25 -1.41
N CYS A 88 -12.55 5.71 -0.84
CA CYS A 88 -11.93 5.02 0.29
C CYS A 88 -12.71 5.31 1.57
N GLY A 89 -12.79 4.33 2.43
CA GLY A 89 -13.38 4.53 3.75
C GLY A 89 -12.51 5.45 4.61
N LYS A 90 -11.19 5.36 4.46
CA LYS A 90 -10.25 6.14 5.25
C LYS A 90 -8.87 6.14 4.60
N ILE A 91 -8.19 7.23 4.72
CA ILE A 91 -6.80 7.37 4.27
C ILE A 91 -5.91 7.82 5.43
#